data_7b9e9e78509a0f88a7e252ffdc1c5b9b
#
_entry.id   7b9e9e78509a0f88a7e252ffdc1c5b9b
#
_cell.length_a   1.000
_cell.length_b   1.000
_cell.length_c   1.000
_cell.angle_alpha   90.00
_cell.angle_beta   90.00
_cell.angle_gamma   90.00
#
_symmetry.space_group_name_H-M   'P 1'
#
loop_
_entity.id
_entity.type
_entity.pdbx_description
1 polymer ?
#
loop_
_entity_poly.entity_id
_entity_poly.type
_entity_poly.pdbx_seq_one_letter_code
_entity_poly.pdbx_strand_id
1 'polypeptide(L)'
;VLLMTYEWGYTYSEPMAVAPINKVRQVVEYALTQIPLEKITMGIPNYGYDWPLPYEKGVTRATTIGCVEAVRLAVEKQSEILFDTTAMTPYFYYEENGISHEVWFEDVRSIQAKFDLVQEKGLPGVGYWQIMKLFLAGLIYVDNAFVIDKTPTVESASWKSTNGR
;
A
#
# COMPACT_ATOMS: atom_id res chain seq x y z
N VAL A 1 1.28 13.48 11.72
CA VAL A 1 0.81 12.11 12.04
C VAL A 1 0.73 11.32 10.74
N LEU A 2 1.41 10.16 10.67
CA LEU A 2 1.24 9.20 9.58
C LEU A 2 0.10 8.24 9.97
N LEU A 3 -0.98 8.27 9.22
CA LEU A 3 -2.06 7.29 9.34
C LEU A 3 -1.62 6.00 8.63
N MET A 4 -1.50 4.90 9.37
CA MET A 4 -1.21 3.58 8.81
C MET A 4 -2.47 2.96 8.21
N THR A 5 -2.93 3.52 7.08
CA THR A 5 -4.16 3.15 6.37
C THR A 5 -3.94 1.91 5.48
N TYR A 6 -3.47 0.84 6.08
CA TYR A 6 -3.19 -0.46 5.47
C TYR A 6 -3.26 -1.58 6.52
N GLU A 7 -3.02 -2.85 6.12
CA GLU A 7 -3.10 -4.05 6.96
C GLU A 7 -4.54 -4.43 7.37
N TRP A 8 -5.55 -4.15 6.55
CA TRP A 8 -6.83 -4.83 6.66
C TRP A 8 -6.68 -6.29 6.22
N GLY A 9 -6.19 -6.52 4.98
CA GLY A 9 -5.63 -7.80 4.59
C GLY A 9 -4.19 -7.90 5.08
N TYR A 10 -3.85 -8.96 5.83
CA TYR A 10 -2.52 -9.20 6.36
C TYR A 10 -2.30 -10.71 6.59
N THR A 11 -1.13 -11.08 7.06
CA THR A 11 -0.66 -12.48 7.19
C THR A 11 -1.68 -13.43 7.83
N TYR A 12 -2.50 -12.98 8.77
CA TYR A 12 -3.43 -13.84 9.53
C TYR A 12 -4.90 -13.53 9.27
N SER A 13 -5.19 -12.54 8.43
CA SER A 13 -6.57 -12.22 8.05
C SER A 13 -7.10 -13.23 7.04
N GLU A 14 -8.41 -13.25 6.85
CA GLU A 14 -9.01 -13.79 5.63
C GLU A 14 -8.53 -13.01 4.40
N PRO A 15 -8.60 -13.61 3.19
CA PRO A 15 -8.23 -12.94 1.95
C PRO A 15 -9.01 -11.65 1.75
N MET A 16 -8.29 -10.54 1.62
CA MET A 16 -8.88 -9.23 1.33
C MET A 16 -7.81 -8.21 0.96
N ALA A 17 -8.25 -7.07 0.42
CA ALA A 17 -7.38 -5.96 0.10
C ALA A 17 -6.57 -5.47 1.32
N VAL A 18 -5.29 -5.14 1.10
CA VAL A 18 -4.40 -4.58 2.13
C VAL A 18 -4.91 -3.21 2.60
N ALA A 19 -5.37 -2.39 1.66
CA ALA A 19 -5.85 -1.04 1.94
C ALA A 19 -7.12 -0.72 1.11
N PRO A 20 -8.27 -1.35 1.44
CA PRO A 20 -9.51 -1.11 0.71
C PRO A 20 -9.95 0.34 0.86
N ILE A 21 -10.17 1.04 -0.26
CA ILE A 21 -10.40 2.50 -0.28
C ILE A 21 -11.57 2.95 0.59
N ASN A 22 -12.63 2.16 0.67
CA ASN A 22 -13.78 2.44 1.51
C ASN A 22 -13.43 2.46 3.01
N LYS A 23 -12.50 1.61 3.46
CA LYS A 23 -12.00 1.58 4.84
C LYS A 23 -10.98 2.68 5.09
N VAL A 24 -10.07 2.91 4.14
CA VAL A 24 -9.10 4.02 4.17
C VAL A 24 -9.84 5.35 4.33
N ARG A 25 -10.89 5.58 3.54
CA ARG A 25 -11.74 6.78 3.63
C ARG A 25 -12.33 6.97 5.02
N GLN A 26 -12.90 5.92 5.62
CA GLN A 26 -13.48 5.99 6.98
C GLN A 26 -12.44 6.44 8.01
N VAL A 27 -11.22 5.90 7.94
CA VAL A 27 -10.13 6.28 8.87
C VAL A 27 -9.71 7.73 8.65
N VAL A 28 -9.53 8.15 7.40
CA VAL A 28 -9.16 9.54 7.07
C VAL A 28 -10.23 10.53 7.53
N GLU A 29 -11.50 10.24 7.25
CA GLU A 29 -12.62 11.09 7.66
C GLU A 29 -12.73 11.21 9.18
N TYR A 30 -12.53 10.11 9.91
CA TYR A 30 -12.46 10.15 11.36
C TYR A 30 -11.27 10.96 11.86
N ALA A 31 -10.08 10.74 11.30
CA ALA A 31 -8.87 11.47 11.69
C ALA A 31 -9.02 12.99 11.51
N LEU A 32 -9.67 13.43 10.44
CA LEU A 32 -9.95 14.85 10.18
C LEU A 32 -10.87 15.49 11.22
N THR A 33 -11.65 14.73 11.98
CA THR A 33 -12.43 15.24 13.11
C THR A 33 -11.61 15.45 14.38
N GLN A 34 -10.41 14.86 14.45
CA GLN A 34 -9.59 14.83 15.67
C GLN A 34 -8.24 15.53 15.52
N ILE A 35 -7.72 15.63 14.30
CA ILE A 35 -6.36 16.10 14.01
C ILE A 35 -6.44 17.21 12.96
N PRO A 36 -5.75 18.34 13.14
CA PRO A 36 -5.63 19.37 12.12
C PRO A 36 -5.11 18.81 10.80
N LEU A 37 -5.76 19.19 9.69
CA LEU A 37 -5.51 18.69 8.35
C LEU A 37 -4.01 18.70 7.96
N GLU A 38 -3.34 19.80 8.26
CA GLU A 38 -1.92 20.05 7.92
C GLU A 38 -0.96 19.10 8.65
N LYS A 39 -1.44 18.33 9.62
CA LYS A 39 -0.65 17.35 10.39
C LYS A 39 -0.90 15.91 9.98
N ILE A 40 -1.76 15.66 8.99
CA ILE A 40 -2.13 14.30 8.57
C ILE A 40 -1.37 13.94 7.29
N THR A 41 -0.66 12.83 7.32
CA THR A 41 -0.08 12.17 6.15
C THR A 41 -0.72 10.80 6.00
N MET A 42 -1.18 10.44 4.80
CA MET A 42 -1.83 9.15 4.56
C MET A 42 -0.80 8.08 4.15
N GLY A 43 -0.85 6.92 4.80
CA GLY A 43 -0.01 5.76 4.48
C GLY A 43 -0.48 5.04 3.23
N ILE A 44 0.44 4.69 2.35
CA ILE A 44 0.20 3.97 1.09
C ILE A 44 1.00 2.67 1.12
N PRO A 45 0.36 1.49 1.02
CA PRO A 45 1.09 0.23 0.86
C PRO A 45 1.53 0.07 -0.61
N ASN A 46 2.64 -0.62 -0.82
CA ASN A 46 3.13 -1.01 -2.15
C ASN A 46 3.44 -2.51 -2.21
N TYR A 47 2.59 -3.31 -1.60
CA TYR A 47 2.69 -4.76 -1.50
C TYR A 47 1.30 -5.39 -1.45
N GLY A 48 1.28 -6.70 -1.39
CA GLY A 48 0.09 -7.52 -1.26
C GLY A 48 0.35 -8.76 -0.42
N TYR A 49 -0.63 -9.62 -0.40
CA TYR A 49 -0.56 -10.94 0.24
C TYR A 49 -1.14 -12.01 -0.65
N ASP A 50 -0.63 -13.21 -0.48
CA ASP A 50 -1.00 -14.45 -1.14
C ASP A 50 -1.45 -15.46 -0.08
N TRP A 51 -2.74 -15.84 -0.11
CA TRP A 51 -3.36 -16.77 0.83
C TRP A 51 -3.56 -18.15 0.19
N PRO A 52 -3.05 -19.24 0.80
CA PRO A 52 -3.50 -20.57 0.46
C PRO A 52 -4.95 -20.79 0.93
N LEU A 53 -5.75 -21.45 0.11
CA LEU A 53 -7.16 -21.75 0.37
C LEU A 53 -7.38 -23.25 0.62
N PRO A 54 -8.41 -23.66 1.40
CA PRO A 54 -9.37 -22.78 2.06
C PRO A 54 -8.76 -22.01 3.23
N TYR A 55 -9.24 -20.80 3.48
CA TYR A 55 -8.85 -20.03 4.66
C TYR A 55 -9.39 -20.67 5.93
N GLU A 56 -8.51 -20.88 6.91
CA GLU A 56 -8.86 -21.34 8.25
C GLU A 56 -8.33 -20.35 9.28
N LYS A 57 -9.22 -19.76 10.07
CA LYS A 57 -8.89 -18.75 11.06
C LYS A 57 -7.91 -19.26 12.12
N GLY A 58 -6.81 -18.58 12.27
CA GLY A 58 -5.75 -18.93 13.22
C GLY A 58 -4.76 -19.99 12.73
N VAL A 59 -4.99 -20.56 11.55
CA VAL A 59 -4.13 -21.57 10.92
C VAL A 59 -3.49 -21.04 9.64
N THR A 60 -4.33 -20.54 8.71
CA THR A 60 -3.85 -20.00 7.43
C THR A 60 -2.97 -18.79 7.64
N ARG A 61 -1.83 -18.79 6.97
CA ARG A 61 -0.87 -17.68 6.96
C ARG A 61 -0.61 -17.26 5.52
N ALA A 62 -0.95 -16.01 5.21
CA ALA A 62 -0.60 -15.42 3.92
C ALA A 62 0.88 -15.07 3.85
N THR A 63 1.42 -15.15 2.65
CA THR A 63 2.78 -14.71 2.32
C THR A 63 2.75 -13.30 1.72
N THR A 64 3.62 -12.42 2.19
CA THR A 64 3.72 -11.07 1.62
C THR A 64 4.32 -11.12 0.22
N ILE A 65 3.69 -10.44 -0.74
CA ILE A 65 4.14 -10.37 -2.15
C ILE A 65 4.33 -8.91 -2.58
N GLY A 66 5.35 -8.63 -3.42
CA GLY A 66 5.51 -7.32 -4.04
C GLY A 66 4.55 -7.12 -5.22
N CYS A 67 4.20 -5.86 -5.54
CA CYS A 67 3.28 -5.57 -6.64
C CYS A 67 3.78 -6.11 -7.99
N VAL A 68 5.06 -5.94 -8.30
CA VAL A 68 5.67 -6.47 -9.55
C VAL A 68 5.68 -7.99 -9.56
N GLU A 69 5.96 -8.59 -8.41
CA GLU A 69 5.99 -10.05 -8.23
C GLU A 69 4.57 -10.64 -8.39
N ALA A 70 3.54 -9.99 -7.84
CA ALA A 70 2.14 -10.41 -8.01
C ALA A 70 1.72 -10.44 -9.48
N VAL A 71 2.07 -9.40 -10.26
CA VAL A 71 1.80 -9.38 -11.70
C VAL A 71 2.55 -10.50 -12.44
N ARG A 72 3.83 -10.73 -12.10
CA ARG A 72 4.61 -11.82 -12.69
C ARG A 72 4.00 -13.19 -12.39
N LEU A 73 3.58 -13.40 -11.15
CA LEU A 73 2.91 -14.62 -10.73
C LEU A 73 1.61 -14.84 -11.50
N ALA A 74 0.78 -13.81 -11.64
CA ALA A 74 -0.45 -13.91 -12.43
C ALA A 74 -0.17 -14.29 -13.89
N VAL A 75 0.84 -13.71 -14.52
CA VAL A 75 1.27 -14.06 -15.89
C VAL A 75 1.78 -15.51 -15.96
N GLU A 76 2.63 -15.91 -15.02
CA GLU A 76 3.19 -17.28 -14.96
C GLU A 76 2.09 -18.35 -14.82
N LYS A 77 1.11 -18.06 -13.96
CA LYS A 77 -0.02 -18.95 -13.71
C LYS A 77 -1.16 -18.81 -14.73
N GLN A 78 -1.02 -17.91 -15.72
CA GLN A 78 -2.06 -17.59 -16.72
C GLN A 78 -3.39 -17.19 -16.07
N SER A 79 -3.30 -16.48 -14.95
CA SER A 79 -4.46 -16.03 -14.17
C SER A 79 -4.89 -14.63 -14.59
N GLU A 80 -6.20 -14.43 -14.72
CA GLU A 80 -6.78 -13.11 -14.98
C GLU A 80 -6.70 -12.25 -13.72
N ILE A 81 -6.17 -11.04 -13.84
CA ILE A 81 -6.18 -10.06 -12.75
C ILE A 81 -7.53 -9.35 -12.77
N LEU A 82 -8.34 -9.66 -11.77
CA LEU A 82 -9.64 -9.03 -11.51
C LEU A 82 -9.46 -7.72 -10.73
N PHE A 83 -10.54 -6.96 -10.58
CA PHE A 83 -10.52 -5.70 -9.84
C PHE A 83 -11.79 -5.52 -9.02
N ASP A 84 -11.66 -5.42 -7.70
CA ASP A 84 -12.77 -5.12 -6.80
C ASP A 84 -13.04 -3.61 -6.81
N THR A 85 -14.22 -3.21 -7.27
CA THR A 85 -14.60 -1.80 -7.41
C THR A 85 -15.02 -1.15 -6.09
N THR A 86 -15.26 -1.92 -5.04
CA THR A 86 -15.57 -1.40 -3.70
C THR A 86 -14.28 -1.11 -2.92
N ALA A 87 -13.34 -2.06 -2.95
CA ALA A 87 -12.03 -1.89 -2.37
C ALA A 87 -11.10 -1.04 -3.25
N MET A 88 -11.41 -0.91 -4.55
CA MET A 88 -10.55 -0.33 -5.58
C MET A 88 -9.17 -1.00 -5.60
N THR A 89 -9.15 -2.33 -5.64
CA THR A 89 -7.93 -3.12 -5.47
C THR A 89 -7.92 -4.32 -6.41
N PRO A 90 -6.79 -4.63 -7.09
CA PRO A 90 -6.65 -5.81 -7.91
C PRO A 90 -6.48 -7.08 -7.06
N TYR A 91 -6.98 -8.19 -7.61
CA TYR A 91 -6.81 -9.52 -7.04
C TYR A 91 -6.86 -10.58 -8.14
N PHE A 92 -6.37 -11.80 -7.85
CA PHE A 92 -6.47 -12.94 -8.73
C PHE A 92 -6.44 -14.26 -7.96
N TYR A 93 -6.80 -15.33 -8.65
CA TYR A 93 -6.72 -16.70 -8.15
C TYR A 93 -5.77 -17.52 -9.00
N TYR A 94 -5.09 -18.47 -8.38
CA TYR A 94 -4.29 -19.47 -9.08
C TYR A 94 -4.24 -20.79 -8.33
N GLU A 95 -3.78 -21.84 -8.98
CA GLU A 95 -3.53 -23.13 -8.35
C GLU A 95 -2.03 -23.48 -8.38
N GLU A 96 -1.54 -24.01 -7.27
CA GLU A 96 -0.20 -24.54 -7.17
C GLU A 96 -0.18 -25.81 -6.32
N ASN A 97 0.38 -26.91 -6.87
CA ASN A 97 0.46 -28.21 -6.20
C ASN A 97 -0.89 -28.72 -5.66
N GLY A 98 -1.99 -28.42 -6.34
CA GLY A 98 -3.35 -28.81 -5.94
C GLY A 98 -3.95 -27.94 -4.81
N ILE A 99 -3.33 -26.82 -4.48
CA ILE A 99 -3.82 -25.82 -3.53
C ILE A 99 -4.25 -24.59 -4.31
N SER A 100 -5.47 -24.15 -4.11
CA SER A 100 -5.94 -22.86 -4.64
C SER A 100 -5.38 -21.71 -3.80
N HIS A 101 -5.07 -20.61 -4.45
CA HIS A 101 -4.55 -19.40 -3.85
C HIS A 101 -5.39 -18.20 -4.24
N GLU A 102 -5.46 -17.21 -3.35
CA GLU A 102 -6.05 -15.90 -3.60
C GLU A 102 -5.03 -14.82 -3.25
N VAL A 103 -4.75 -13.93 -4.23
CA VAL A 103 -3.76 -12.87 -4.10
C VAL A 103 -4.44 -11.50 -4.20
N TRP A 104 -4.22 -10.63 -3.22
CA TRP A 104 -4.59 -9.22 -3.25
C TRP A 104 -3.34 -8.36 -3.19
N PHE A 105 -3.25 -7.33 -4.05
CA PHE A 105 -2.05 -6.49 -4.13
C PHE A 105 -2.40 -5.06 -4.56
N GLU A 106 -1.41 -4.16 -4.58
CA GLU A 106 -1.61 -2.80 -5.08
C GLU A 106 -1.09 -2.67 -6.51
N ASP A 107 -1.81 -1.90 -7.34
CA ASP A 107 -1.38 -1.47 -8.66
C ASP A 107 -1.59 0.04 -8.86
N VAL A 108 -1.31 0.57 -10.05
CA VAL A 108 -1.46 2.00 -10.34
C VAL A 108 -2.91 2.47 -10.15
N ARG A 109 -3.90 1.63 -10.45
CA ARG A 109 -5.33 1.96 -10.30
C ARG A 109 -5.73 2.11 -8.84
N SER A 110 -5.26 1.18 -7.99
CA SER A 110 -5.53 1.22 -6.55
C SER A 110 -4.79 2.36 -5.85
N ILE A 111 -3.58 2.67 -6.30
CA ILE A 111 -2.80 3.83 -5.82
C ILE A 111 -3.48 5.14 -6.26
N GLN A 112 -3.97 5.21 -7.51
CA GLN A 112 -4.73 6.36 -7.99
C GLN A 112 -5.93 6.66 -7.10
N ALA A 113 -6.75 5.65 -6.79
CA ALA A 113 -7.91 5.83 -5.91
C ALA A 113 -7.53 6.41 -4.53
N LYS A 114 -6.36 6.05 -4.02
CA LYS A 114 -5.83 6.61 -2.77
C LYS A 114 -5.35 8.05 -2.93
N PHE A 115 -4.72 8.38 -4.04
CA PHE A 115 -4.30 9.76 -4.32
C PHE A 115 -5.49 10.67 -4.61
N ASP A 116 -6.52 10.17 -5.29
CA ASP A 116 -7.76 10.91 -5.48
C ASP A 116 -8.40 11.27 -4.12
N LEU A 117 -8.37 10.35 -3.16
CA LEU A 117 -8.80 10.62 -1.79
C LEU A 117 -7.93 11.67 -1.09
N VAL A 118 -6.61 11.61 -1.25
CA VAL A 118 -5.67 12.63 -0.71
C VAL A 118 -6.01 14.01 -1.26
N GLN A 119 -6.22 14.14 -2.56
CA GLN A 119 -6.58 15.39 -3.23
C GLN A 119 -7.99 15.87 -2.80
N GLU A 120 -8.98 14.96 -2.79
CA GLU A 120 -10.35 15.27 -2.35
C GLU A 120 -10.39 15.85 -0.94
N LYS A 121 -9.59 15.29 -0.03
CA LYS A 121 -9.55 15.73 1.38
C LYS A 121 -8.53 16.85 1.63
N GLY A 122 -7.73 17.24 0.63
CA GLY A 122 -6.71 18.27 0.75
C GLY A 122 -5.56 17.90 1.70
N LEU A 123 -5.25 16.59 1.85
CA LEU A 123 -4.17 16.14 2.72
C LEU A 123 -2.80 16.62 2.19
N PRO A 124 -1.86 17.01 3.06
CA PRO A 124 -0.59 17.60 2.66
C PRO A 124 0.39 16.59 2.04
N GLY A 125 0.13 15.27 2.16
CA GLY A 125 1.02 14.29 1.58
C GLY A 125 0.70 12.85 1.92
N VAL A 126 1.55 11.98 1.38
CA VAL A 126 1.50 10.52 1.54
C VAL A 126 2.83 9.98 2.07
N GLY A 127 2.79 8.83 2.72
CA GLY A 127 3.97 8.08 3.14
C GLY A 127 3.88 6.64 2.68
N TYR A 128 4.90 6.14 1.98
CA TYR A 128 4.91 4.76 1.50
C TYR A 128 5.40 3.76 2.56
N TRP A 129 4.72 2.65 2.67
CA TRP A 129 5.15 1.44 3.33
C TRP A 129 5.14 0.28 2.32
N GLN A 130 6.27 -0.29 1.95
CA GLN A 130 7.63 -0.07 2.42
C GLN A 130 8.60 0.11 1.24
N ILE A 131 9.69 0.82 1.47
CA ILE A 131 10.71 1.13 0.46
C ILE A 131 11.42 -0.12 -0.10
N MET A 132 11.46 -1.21 0.66
CA MET A 132 12.14 -2.47 0.27
C MET A 132 11.40 -3.23 -0.85
N LYS A 133 10.13 -2.93 -1.12
CA LYS A 133 9.36 -3.50 -2.24
C LYS A 133 9.17 -2.42 -3.31
N LEU A 134 10.19 -2.29 -4.17
CA LEU A 134 10.18 -1.25 -5.20
C LEU A 134 9.03 -1.47 -6.19
N PHE A 135 8.17 -0.47 -6.33
CA PHE A 135 7.10 -0.42 -7.32
C PHE A 135 7.29 0.82 -8.20
N LEU A 136 8.13 0.71 -9.22
CA LEU A 136 8.52 1.83 -10.08
C LEU A 136 7.32 2.54 -10.74
N ALA A 137 6.32 1.80 -11.21
CA ALA A 137 5.12 2.39 -11.80
C ALA A 137 4.37 3.30 -10.81
N GLY A 138 4.29 2.90 -9.54
CA GLY A 138 3.73 3.72 -8.48
C GLY A 138 4.55 4.99 -8.22
N LEU A 139 5.88 4.91 -8.25
CA LEU A 139 6.76 6.07 -8.07
C LEU A 139 6.65 7.06 -9.24
N ILE A 140 6.58 6.57 -10.47
CA ILE A 140 6.35 7.41 -11.67
C ILE A 140 4.99 8.11 -11.56
N TYR A 141 3.97 7.39 -11.06
CA TYR A 141 2.65 7.97 -10.87
C TYR A 141 2.64 9.08 -9.80
N VAL A 142 3.38 8.92 -8.70
CA VAL A 142 3.58 9.98 -7.69
C VAL A 142 4.21 11.22 -8.30
N ASP A 143 5.30 11.05 -9.07
CA ASP A 143 6.02 12.17 -9.70
C ASP A 143 5.15 12.95 -10.69
N ASN A 144 4.15 12.29 -11.29
CA ASN A 144 3.18 12.94 -12.19
C ASN A 144 1.97 13.55 -11.43
N ALA A 145 1.59 13.00 -10.29
CA ALA A 145 0.39 13.41 -9.55
C ALA A 145 0.65 14.53 -8.54
N PHE A 146 1.89 14.68 -8.08
CA PHE A 146 2.27 15.63 -7.04
C PHE A 146 3.52 16.43 -7.42
N VAL A 147 3.59 17.66 -6.93
CA VAL A 147 4.84 18.42 -6.95
C VAL A 147 5.70 17.92 -5.79
N ILE A 148 6.78 17.21 -6.12
CA ILE A 148 7.70 16.69 -5.10
C ILE A 148 8.75 17.77 -4.81
N ASP A 149 8.68 18.36 -3.61
CA ASP A 149 9.74 19.24 -3.14
C ASP A 149 10.96 18.40 -2.74
N LYS A 150 12.02 18.52 -3.53
CA LYS A 150 13.30 17.84 -3.31
C LYS A 150 14.32 18.73 -2.57
N THR A 151 13.89 19.90 -2.13
CA THR A 151 14.77 20.80 -1.36
C THR A 151 15.04 20.18 0.02
N PRO A 152 16.31 19.97 0.42
CA PRO A 152 16.60 19.45 1.74
C PRO A 152 16.12 20.44 2.79
N THR A 153 15.08 20.09 3.54
CA THR A 153 14.57 20.88 4.68
C THR A 153 15.46 20.75 5.93
N VAL A 154 16.54 20.02 5.82
CA VAL A 154 17.54 19.92 6.88
C VAL A 154 18.77 20.71 6.40
N GLU A 155 19.01 21.87 6.99
CA GLU A 155 20.37 22.34 7.12
C GLU A 155 21.16 21.14 7.64
N SER A 156 22.15 20.70 6.85
CA SER A 156 23.02 19.61 7.26
C SER A 156 23.59 19.97 8.63
N ALA A 157 23.07 19.34 9.68
CA ALA A 157 23.68 19.40 10.97
C ALA A 157 25.09 18.87 10.75
N SER A 158 26.07 19.79 10.60
CA SER A 158 27.45 19.44 10.48
C SER A 158 27.82 18.74 11.79
N TRP A 159 28.00 17.44 11.72
CA TRP A 159 28.65 16.69 12.77
C TRP A 159 30.06 17.24 12.89
N LYS A 160 30.24 18.23 13.77
CA LYS A 160 31.55 18.60 14.21
C LYS A 160 32.06 17.44 15.05
N SER A 161 32.88 16.60 14.42
CA SER A 161 33.70 15.64 15.14
C SER A 161 34.53 16.43 16.17
N THR A 162 34.13 16.32 17.43
CA THR A 162 34.99 16.73 18.55
C THR A 162 36.03 15.64 18.78
N ASN A 163 36.90 15.42 17.81
CA ASN A 163 38.20 14.83 18.06
C ASN A 163 39.15 15.97 18.46
N GLY A 164 39.34 16.11 19.74
CA GLY A 164 40.22 17.11 20.27
C GLY A 164 40.68 16.82 21.69
N ARG A 165 41.75 16.05 21.81
CA ARG A 165 42.75 15.97 22.91
C ARG A 165 42.43 15.07 24.06
#